data_1cbdf81d6c466038a9c9a94a6932baab
#
_entry.id   1cbdf81d6c466038a9c9a94a6932baab
#
_cell.length_a   1.000
_cell.length_b   1.000
_cell.length_c   1.000
_cell.angle_alpha   90.00
_cell.angle_beta   90.00
_cell.angle_gamma   90.00
#
_symmetry.space_group_name_H-M   'P 1'
#
loop_
_entity.id
_entity.type
_entity.pdbx_description
1 polymer ?
#
loop_
_entity_poly.entity_id
_entity_poly.type
_entity_poly.pdbx_seq_one_letter_code
_entity_poly.pdbx_strand_id
1 'polypeptide(L)'
;RLSAYGYWCYLLGGLILYSSLLFNAVPDGGWFMYPPLTGPVFTPGKGPDFWLLGITLAEVSAVSAAVELVVSILKTRAPGMALHRMPIFAWAMLVVAFMILFGFPPLILASLLLELERAFGWAFFDAARGGDPLLWQHLFWLFGHPEVYIIFLPAAGMVSMVIATFARRPIVGYTWIVLAMVSVGFLSFGLWVHHMYTVGIPQLALAFFSAASMAVAIPTGLQVFTWIATLWPARPRLTVPALYVFGFFFVFTLGGLTGVMVALAPFDWQVHDTHFVVAHLHYVLIGGMVFPLFGALHYWLPHASGRLPSDWLGKAAFWLMFVGFNLTFLVMHLTGMLGMPRRVYTYQAGLGWEWPNLISSLGSFLLAIGTAAFFTDILLHFRYGRRAPPNPWQADSLEWAMPTPPPVYNFAAIPEVRSRNPLWDQPQLAEAIRQGRGYLAHPRATRREILGTSLVDAEPEQVIVVPGNSWLPLLYALVTAAVFVGLLAQRYWLSAAAAMGVLALGLHWAWSSQRLPAAMQAAPGLELPLHPRHPQRPGWWGLL
;
A
#
# COMPACT_ATOMS: atom_id res chain seq x y z
N ARG A 1 8.17 16.61 7.56
CA ARG A 1 7.06 16.97 8.46
C ARG A 1 5.74 16.33 8.03
N LEU A 2 5.46 16.23 6.72
CA LEU A 2 4.21 15.65 6.20
C LEU A 2 4.09 14.16 6.56
N SER A 3 5.17 13.38 6.39
CA SER A 3 5.22 11.96 6.81
C SER A 3 4.90 11.77 8.30
N ALA A 4 5.45 12.64 9.16
CA ALA A 4 5.19 12.58 10.59
C ALA A 4 3.73 12.92 10.91
N TYR A 5 3.14 13.88 10.20
CA TYR A 5 1.71 14.20 10.31
C TYR A 5 0.85 13.00 9.89
N GLY A 6 1.13 12.42 8.72
CA GLY A 6 0.44 11.23 8.24
C GLY A 6 0.52 10.07 9.23
N TYR A 7 1.72 9.78 9.77
CA TYR A 7 1.88 8.74 10.79
C TYR A 7 0.97 8.96 12.02
N TRP A 8 0.92 10.19 12.53
CA TRP A 8 0.08 10.49 13.70
C TRP A 8 -1.41 10.42 13.36
N CYS A 9 -1.84 10.85 12.17
CA CYS A 9 -3.24 10.69 11.73
C CYS A 9 -3.62 9.21 11.60
N TYR A 10 -2.74 8.37 11.05
CA TYR A 10 -2.96 6.92 10.99
C TYR A 10 -3.12 6.31 12.38
N LEU A 11 -2.19 6.60 13.29
CA LEU A 11 -2.23 6.10 14.66
C LEU A 11 -3.52 6.54 15.39
N LEU A 12 -3.87 7.81 15.29
CA LEU A 12 -5.06 8.36 15.95
C LEU A 12 -6.36 7.82 15.34
N GLY A 13 -6.42 7.65 14.01
CA GLY A 13 -7.54 6.99 13.33
C GLY A 13 -7.72 5.54 13.79
N GLY A 14 -6.63 4.80 13.85
CA GLY A 14 -6.63 3.44 14.40
C GLY A 14 -7.07 3.39 15.88
N LEU A 15 -6.62 4.34 16.70
CA LEU A 15 -7.05 4.43 18.10
C LEU A 15 -8.54 4.74 18.22
N ILE A 16 -9.11 5.59 17.37
CA ILE A 16 -10.57 5.81 17.33
C ILE A 16 -11.27 4.48 17.04
N LEU A 17 -10.87 3.75 15.99
CA LEU A 17 -11.47 2.47 15.63
C LEU A 17 -11.40 1.46 16.77
N TYR A 18 -10.23 1.24 17.36
CA TYR A 18 -10.04 0.27 18.43
C TYR A 18 -10.72 0.68 19.73
N SER A 19 -10.88 1.99 20.00
CA SER A 19 -11.60 2.46 21.19
C SER A 19 -13.07 2.07 21.21
N SER A 20 -13.67 1.74 20.05
CA SER A 20 -15.02 1.20 19.96
C SER A 20 -15.25 -0.03 20.85
N LEU A 21 -14.22 -0.86 21.07
CA LEU A 21 -14.25 -1.99 21.98
C LEU A 21 -14.50 -1.56 23.44
N LEU A 22 -13.90 -0.43 23.86
CA LEU A 22 -14.00 0.09 25.22
C LEU A 22 -15.39 0.69 25.50
N PHE A 23 -16.08 1.15 24.44
CA PHE A 23 -17.41 1.76 24.54
C PHE A 23 -18.54 0.80 24.19
N ASN A 24 -18.25 -0.49 24.01
CA ASN A 24 -19.21 -1.50 23.54
C ASN A 24 -19.97 -1.06 22.28
N ALA A 25 -19.25 -0.45 21.35
CA ALA A 25 -19.77 0.13 20.11
C ALA A 25 -18.95 -0.37 18.89
N VAL A 26 -18.66 -1.68 18.88
CA VAL A 26 -17.91 -2.31 17.77
C VAL A 26 -18.76 -2.24 16.51
N PRO A 27 -18.18 -1.79 15.36
CA PRO A 27 -18.88 -1.79 14.08
C PRO A 27 -19.26 -3.23 13.64
N ASP A 28 -20.50 -3.42 13.24
CA ASP A 28 -21.06 -4.70 12.81
C ASP A 28 -21.54 -4.72 11.34
N GLY A 29 -21.40 -3.60 10.63
CA GLY A 29 -21.78 -3.45 9.21
C GLY A 29 -20.83 -4.09 8.20
N GLY A 30 -19.83 -4.87 8.63
CA GLY A 30 -18.73 -5.35 7.81
C GLY A 30 -17.79 -4.22 7.40
N TRP A 31 -16.70 -4.54 6.71
CA TRP A 31 -15.71 -3.54 6.29
C TRP A 31 -16.23 -2.57 5.20
N PHE A 32 -17.31 -2.90 4.51
CA PHE A 32 -17.92 -2.11 3.42
C PHE A 32 -19.12 -1.27 3.88
N MET A 33 -19.59 -1.43 5.11
CA MET A 33 -20.57 -0.55 5.79
C MET A 33 -21.83 -0.19 4.97
N TYR A 34 -22.47 -1.16 4.32
CA TYR A 34 -23.61 -0.90 3.42
C TYR A 34 -24.85 -0.34 4.12
N PRO A 35 -25.36 0.86 3.72
CA PRO A 35 -26.74 1.24 3.98
C PRO A 35 -27.71 0.30 3.24
N PRO A 36 -28.96 0.13 3.75
CA PRO A 36 -29.53 0.82 4.90
C PRO A 36 -29.14 0.23 6.26
N LEU A 37 -28.46 -0.95 6.31
CA LEU A 37 -28.15 -1.66 7.56
C LEU A 37 -27.31 -0.81 8.53
N THR A 38 -26.40 0.01 8.02
CA THR A 38 -25.55 0.90 8.81
C THR A 38 -26.18 2.27 9.09
N GLY A 39 -27.35 2.52 8.52
CA GLY A 39 -28.15 3.72 8.79
C GLY A 39 -28.73 3.76 10.20
N PRO A 40 -29.23 4.93 10.64
CA PRO A 40 -29.68 5.12 12.04
C PRO A 40 -30.88 4.27 12.41
N VAL A 41 -31.67 3.79 11.45
CA VAL A 41 -32.88 2.96 11.69
C VAL A 41 -32.49 1.54 12.12
N PHE A 42 -31.53 0.91 11.41
CA PHE A 42 -31.12 -0.48 11.65
C PHE A 42 -29.99 -0.59 12.67
N THR A 43 -29.07 0.39 12.68
CA THR A 43 -27.96 0.45 13.63
C THR A 43 -27.95 1.81 14.32
N PRO A 44 -28.81 2.03 15.33
CA PRO A 44 -28.89 3.31 16.04
C PRO A 44 -27.69 3.60 16.94
N GLY A 45 -26.89 2.58 17.26
CA GLY A 45 -25.68 2.69 18.07
C GLY A 45 -24.54 3.41 17.35
N LYS A 46 -23.45 3.69 18.09
CA LYS A 46 -22.27 4.42 17.61
C LYS A 46 -21.26 3.58 16.79
N GLY A 47 -21.50 2.30 16.61
CA GLY A 47 -20.58 1.41 15.86
C GLY A 47 -20.18 1.96 14.49
N PRO A 48 -21.14 2.28 13.60
CA PRO A 48 -20.82 2.87 12.31
C PRO A 48 -20.06 4.20 12.41
N ASP A 49 -20.39 5.07 13.38
CA ASP A 49 -19.72 6.37 13.55
C ASP A 49 -18.22 6.18 13.90
N PHE A 50 -17.88 5.20 14.76
CA PHE A 50 -16.49 4.83 15.03
C PHE A 50 -15.75 4.41 13.76
N TRP A 51 -16.40 3.62 12.92
CA TRP A 51 -15.81 3.18 11.66
C TRP A 51 -15.61 4.36 10.71
N LEU A 52 -16.67 5.11 10.42
CA LEU A 52 -16.65 6.22 9.47
C LEU A 52 -15.59 7.26 9.83
N LEU A 53 -15.57 7.70 11.08
CA LEU A 53 -14.67 8.76 11.54
C LEU A 53 -13.21 8.26 11.71
N GLY A 54 -13.03 7.03 12.18
CA GLY A 54 -11.71 6.43 12.34
C GLY A 54 -11.03 6.16 10.99
N ILE A 55 -11.76 5.61 10.03
CA ILE A 55 -11.26 5.37 8.66
C ILE A 55 -10.94 6.69 7.98
N THR A 56 -11.84 7.68 8.03
CA THR A 56 -11.60 8.97 7.36
C THR A 56 -10.35 9.66 7.90
N LEU A 57 -10.08 9.58 9.20
CA LEU A 57 -8.83 10.11 9.75
C LEU A 57 -7.58 9.32 9.26
N ALA A 58 -7.71 8.00 9.10
CA ALA A 58 -6.65 7.18 8.50
C ALA A 58 -6.43 7.49 7.01
N GLU A 59 -7.49 7.83 6.27
CA GLU A 59 -7.43 8.25 4.87
C GLU A 59 -6.68 9.57 4.68
N VAL A 60 -6.80 10.52 5.61
CA VAL A 60 -5.97 11.74 5.64
C VAL A 60 -4.48 11.38 5.66
N SER A 61 -4.10 10.34 6.40
CA SER A 61 -2.73 9.81 6.39
C SER A 61 -2.32 9.28 5.03
N ALA A 62 -3.17 8.45 4.42
CA ALA A 62 -2.89 7.83 3.12
C ALA A 62 -2.70 8.87 2.01
N VAL A 63 -3.58 9.89 1.94
CA VAL A 63 -3.46 11.00 0.98
C VAL A 63 -2.17 11.79 1.24
N SER A 64 -1.83 12.06 2.50
CA SER A 64 -0.58 12.76 2.86
C SER A 64 0.67 11.97 2.40
N ALA A 65 0.67 10.66 2.61
CA ALA A 65 1.75 9.77 2.17
C ALA A 65 1.84 9.69 0.63
N ALA A 66 0.70 9.67 -0.06
CA ALA A 66 0.65 9.64 -1.52
C ALA A 66 1.27 10.89 -2.14
N VAL A 67 0.91 12.09 -1.63
CA VAL A 67 1.52 13.35 -2.07
C VAL A 67 3.04 13.33 -1.87
N GLU A 68 3.50 12.88 -0.72
CA GLU A 68 4.92 12.79 -0.41
C GLU A 68 5.66 11.81 -1.34
N LEU A 69 5.08 10.64 -1.60
CA LEU A 69 5.66 9.64 -2.50
C LEU A 69 5.77 10.17 -3.93
N VAL A 70 4.72 10.82 -4.47
CA VAL A 70 4.77 11.42 -5.81
C VAL A 70 5.90 12.44 -5.90
N VAL A 71 5.97 13.37 -4.95
CA VAL A 71 7.01 14.42 -4.97
C VAL A 71 8.40 13.82 -4.79
N SER A 72 8.57 12.90 -3.84
CA SER A 72 9.88 12.29 -3.55
C SER A 72 10.37 11.45 -4.73
N ILE A 73 9.53 10.59 -5.31
CA ILE A 73 9.91 9.74 -6.44
C ILE A 73 10.22 10.58 -7.69
N LEU A 74 9.49 11.67 -7.94
CA LEU A 74 9.69 12.46 -9.14
C LEU A 74 10.78 13.52 -9.01
N LYS A 75 11.00 14.11 -7.81
CA LYS A 75 11.84 15.29 -7.63
C LYS A 75 13.12 15.06 -6.80
N THR A 76 13.33 13.87 -6.22
CA THR A 76 14.50 13.62 -5.36
C THR A 76 15.25 12.33 -5.72
N ARG A 77 15.20 11.94 -6.98
CA ARG A 77 15.98 10.78 -7.48
C ARG A 77 17.48 11.09 -7.49
N ALA A 78 18.28 10.05 -7.40
CA ALA A 78 19.71 10.19 -7.61
C ALA A 78 20.01 10.71 -9.04
N PRO A 79 21.03 11.58 -9.24
CA PRO A 79 21.40 12.07 -10.54
C PRO A 79 21.57 10.96 -11.58
N GLY A 80 21.04 11.18 -12.78
CA GLY A 80 21.06 10.19 -13.85
C GLY A 80 20.07 9.04 -13.72
N MET A 81 19.33 8.92 -12.61
CA MET A 81 18.21 7.99 -12.47
C MET A 81 16.98 8.51 -13.20
N ALA A 82 17.09 8.67 -14.52
CA ALA A 82 15.98 9.02 -15.38
C ALA A 82 14.82 8.02 -15.24
N LEU A 83 13.60 8.39 -15.65
CA LEU A 83 12.42 7.54 -15.50
C LEU A 83 12.61 6.12 -16.03
N HIS A 84 13.32 5.95 -17.15
CA HIS A 84 13.62 4.65 -17.74
C HIS A 84 14.71 3.83 -17.00
N ARG A 85 15.34 4.41 -15.96
CA ARG A 85 16.31 3.75 -15.07
C ARG A 85 15.81 3.54 -13.65
N MET A 86 14.62 4.04 -13.34
CA MET A 86 14.03 3.94 -12.01
C MET A 86 13.73 2.48 -11.63
N PRO A 87 13.96 2.04 -10.38
CA PRO A 87 13.62 0.69 -9.95
C PRO A 87 12.13 0.40 -10.13
N ILE A 88 11.78 -0.85 -10.49
CA ILE A 88 10.37 -1.24 -10.72
C ILE A 88 9.52 -1.04 -9.46
N PHE A 89 10.06 -1.29 -8.28
CA PHE A 89 9.36 -1.02 -7.02
C PHE A 89 9.01 0.47 -6.87
N ALA A 90 9.89 1.39 -7.26
CA ALA A 90 9.59 2.82 -7.23
C ALA A 90 8.49 3.20 -8.24
N TRP A 91 8.45 2.55 -9.41
CA TRP A 91 7.33 2.69 -10.35
C TRP A 91 6.02 2.19 -9.78
N ALA A 92 6.02 1.02 -9.13
CA ALA A 92 4.83 0.48 -8.46
C ALA A 92 4.29 1.47 -7.42
N MET A 93 5.18 2.02 -6.57
CA MET A 93 4.81 3.00 -5.54
C MET A 93 4.32 4.32 -6.12
N LEU A 94 4.87 4.76 -7.26
CA LEU A 94 4.39 5.96 -7.95
C LEU A 94 2.96 5.77 -8.48
N VAL A 95 2.68 4.64 -9.13
CA VAL A 95 1.33 4.30 -9.61
C VAL A 95 0.35 4.23 -8.44
N VAL A 96 0.71 3.53 -7.37
CA VAL A 96 -0.10 3.42 -6.14
C VAL A 96 -0.39 4.79 -5.53
N ALA A 97 0.60 5.67 -5.47
CA ALA A 97 0.40 7.02 -4.94
C ALA A 97 -0.63 7.82 -5.74
N PHE A 98 -0.61 7.74 -7.08
CA PHE A 98 -1.66 8.32 -7.90
C PHE A 98 -3.01 7.64 -7.69
N MET A 99 -3.05 6.30 -7.58
CA MET A 99 -4.30 5.58 -7.31
C MET A 99 -4.93 6.01 -5.97
N ILE A 100 -4.13 6.22 -4.93
CA ILE A 100 -4.62 6.72 -3.64
C ILE A 100 -5.23 8.12 -3.79
N LEU A 101 -4.57 9.02 -4.51
CA LEU A 101 -5.06 10.40 -4.71
C LEU A 101 -6.41 10.46 -5.42
N PHE A 102 -6.71 9.50 -6.30
CA PHE A 102 -7.98 9.45 -7.03
C PHE A 102 -9.00 8.51 -6.40
N GLY A 103 -8.57 7.43 -5.73
CA GLY A 103 -9.45 6.41 -5.18
C GLY A 103 -10.03 6.76 -3.81
N PHE A 104 -9.28 7.42 -2.94
CA PHE A 104 -9.74 7.73 -1.58
C PHE A 104 -10.82 8.82 -1.51
N PRO A 105 -10.81 9.89 -2.33
CA PRO A 105 -11.87 10.90 -2.27
C PRO A 105 -13.31 10.37 -2.39
N PRO A 106 -13.65 9.41 -3.25
CA PRO A 106 -14.98 8.80 -3.25
C PRO A 106 -15.38 8.14 -1.92
N LEU A 107 -14.46 7.45 -1.26
CA LEU A 107 -14.71 6.83 0.04
C LEU A 107 -14.88 7.88 1.14
N ILE A 108 -14.02 8.91 1.16
CA ILE A 108 -14.15 10.06 2.08
C ILE A 108 -15.52 10.72 1.91
N LEU A 109 -15.95 10.94 0.67
CA LEU A 109 -17.26 11.50 0.37
C LEU A 109 -18.39 10.59 0.87
N ALA A 110 -18.34 9.29 0.60
CA ALA A 110 -19.33 8.33 1.05
C ALA A 110 -19.44 8.33 2.58
N SER A 111 -18.29 8.27 3.27
CA SER A 111 -18.23 8.29 4.74
C SER A 111 -18.79 9.58 5.31
N LEU A 112 -18.49 10.73 4.70
CA LEU A 112 -19.05 12.02 5.10
C LEU A 112 -20.58 12.06 4.93
N LEU A 113 -21.10 11.61 3.79
CA LEU A 113 -22.54 11.60 3.52
C LEU A 113 -23.30 10.69 4.51
N LEU A 114 -22.76 9.51 4.84
CA LEU A 114 -23.39 8.61 5.80
C LEU A 114 -23.32 9.18 7.22
N GLU A 115 -22.23 9.82 7.60
CA GLU A 115 -22.12 10.50 8.90
C GLU A 115 -23.12 11.66 9.01
N LEU A 116 -23.32 12.44 7.95
CA LEU A 116 -24.33 13.50 7.91
C LEU A 116 -25.76 12.93 8.00
N GLU A 117 -26.04 11.81 7.34
CA GLU A 117 -27.33 11.12 7.46
C GLU A 117 -27.55 10.63 8.90
N ARG A 118 -26.56 10.05 9.55
CA ARG A 118 -26.65 9.54 10.91
C ARG A 118 -26.73 10.65 11.95
N ALA A 119 -25.95 11.72 11.78
CA ALA A 119 -25.88 12.82 12.75
C ALA A 119 -27.05 13.80 12.66
N PHE A 120 -27.51 14.11 11.45
CA PHE A 120 -28.47 15.19 11.18
C PHE A 120 -29.75 14.70 10.49
N GLY A 121 -29.86 13.44 10.14
CA GLY A 121 -31.03 12.88 9.47
C GLY A 121 -31.17 13.31 8.00
N TRP A 122 -30.12 13.73 7.32
CA TRP A 122 -30.16 14.06 5.90
C TRP A 122 -30.22 12.78 5.07
N ALA A 123 -31.22 12.65 4.20
CA ALA A 123 -31.48 11.39 3.49
C ALA A 123 -30.65 11.27 2.21
N PHE A 124 -29.44 10.76 2.31
CA PHE A 124 -28.61 10.42 1.15
C PHE A 124 -28.81 8.97 0.70
N PHE A 125 -28.95 8.06 1.65
CA PHE A 125 -28.99 6.60 1.39
C PHE A 125 -30.30 5.95 1.86
N ASP A 126 -31.14 6.65 2.60
CA ASP A 126 -32.45 6.16 3.07
C ASP A 126 -33.50 6.26 1.94
N ALA A 127 -33.79 5.12 1.29
CA ALA A 127 -34.74 5.05 0.20
C ALA A 127 -36.17 5.48 0.58
N ALA A 128 -36.59 5.30 1.86
CA ALA A 128 -37.92 5.72 2.31
C ALA A 128 -38.08 7.25 2.33
N ARG A 129 -36.97 8.00 2.34
CA ARG A 129 -36.95 9.46 2.36
C ARG A 129 -36.36 10.07 1.08
N GLY A 130 -36.22 9.26 0.00
CA GLY A 130 -35.75 9.72 -1.30
C GLY A 130 -34.21 9.60 -1.51
N GLY A 131 -33.50 8.96 -0.60
CA GLY A 131 -32.10 8.58 -0.79
C GLY A 131 -31.94 7.32 -1.63
N ASP A 132 -30.69 6.97 -1.97
CA ASP A 132 -30.38 5.77 -2.76
C ASP A 132 -29.21 4.99 -2.14
N PRO A 133 -29.43 3.77 -1.61
CA PRO A 133 -28.36 2.90 -1.12
C PRO A 133 -27.32 2.53 -2.15
N LEU A 134 -27.67 2.51 -3.45
CA LEU A 134 -26.72 2.22 -4.53
C LEU A 134 -25.66 3.31 -4.67
N LEU A 135 -25.99 4.55 -4.32
CA LEU A 135 -25.00 5.65 -4.29
C LEU A 135 -23.81 5.30 -3.38
N TRP A 136 -24.08 4.72 -2.18
CA TRP A 136 -23.01 4.24 -1.31
C TRP A 136 -22.16 3.19 -2.00
N GLN A 137 -22.79 2.17 -2.60
CA GLN A 137 -22.07 1.08 -3.23
C GLN A 137 -21.20 1.56 -4.40
N HIS A 138 -21.70 2.48 -5.22
CA HIS A 138 -20.91 3.08 -6.30
C HIS A 138 -19.71 3.87 -5.77
N LEU A 139 -19.89 4.74 -4.79
CA LEU A 139 -18.80 5.52 -4.19
C LEU A 139 -17.80 4.61 -3.47
N PHE A 140 -18.27 3.62 -2.72
CA PHE A 140 -17.44 2.67 -2.01
C PHE A 140 -16.60 1.82 -2.99
N TRP A 141 -17.20 1.23 -4.02
CA TRP A 141 -16.50 0.34 -4.93
C TRP A 141 -15.65 1.07 -5.98
N LEU A 142 -15.95 2.33 -6.29
CA LEU A 142 -15.05 3.19 -7.06
C LEU A 142 -13.69 3.38 -6.34
N PHE A 143 -13.66 3.29 -5.01
CA PHE A 143 -12.47 3.12 -4.21
C PHE A 143 -12.07 1.63 -4.09
N GLY A 144 -13.02 0.75 -3.73
CA GLY A 144 -12.76 -0.60 -3.25
C GLY A 144 -12.10 -1.52 -4.28
N HIS A 145 -12.36 -1.33 -5.59
CA HIS A 145 -11.62 -2.10 -6.59
C HIS A 145 -10.22 -1.54 -6.85
N PRO A 146 -10.00 -0.24 -7.08
CA PRO A 146 -8.64 0.32 -7.06
C PRO A 146 -7.84 -0.05 -5.81
N GLU A 147 -8.46 -0.17 -4.64
CA GLU A 147 -7.77 -0.58 -3.41
C GLU A 147 -7.10 -1.94 -3.52
N VAL A 148 -7.74 -2.95 -4.13
CA VAL A 148 -7.12 -4.28 -4.27
C VAL A 148 -5.86 -4.23 -5.13
N TYR A 149 -5.79 -3.31 -6.10
CA TYR A 149 -4.57 -3.07 -6.87
C TYR A 149 -3.57 -2.15 -6.17
N ILE A 150 -4.01 -1.23 -5.32
CA ILE A 150 -3.15 -0.49 -4.38
C ILE A 150 -2.42 -1.46 -3.45
N ILE A 151 -3.07 -2.56 -3.05
CA ILE A 151 -2.47 -3.64 -2.26
C ILE A 151 -1.52 -4.50 -3.11
N PHE A 152 -1.89 -4.86 -4.34
CA PHE A 152 -1.14 -5.77 -5.20
C PHE A 152 0.12 -5.14 -5.83
N LEU A 153 0.05 -3.90 -6.33
CA LEU A 153 1.14 -3.30 -7.10
C LEU A 153 2.46 -3.16 -6.32
N PRO A 154 2.49 -2.79 -5.02
CA PRO A 154 3.71 -2.83 -4.24
C PRO A 154 4.33 -4.22 -4.21
N ALA A 155 3.50 -5.26 -4.06
CA ALA A 155 3.95 -6.65 -4.09
C ALA A 155 4.55 -7.05 -5.44
N ALA A 156 3.92 -6.65 -6.55
CA ALA A 156 4.46 -6.85 -7.90
C ALA A 156 5.84 -6.18 -8.08
N GLY A 157 6.01 -4.99 -7.49
CA GLY A 157 7.31 -4.32 -7.41
C GLY A 157 8.34 -5.11 -6.60
N MET A 158 7.98 -5.58 -5.40
CA MET A 158 8.84 -6.43 -4.55
C MET A 158 9.26 -7.72 -5.27
N VAL A 159 8.29 -8.42 -5.86
CA VAL A 159 8.53 -9.65 -6.64
C VAL A 159 9.52 -9.40 -7.77
N SER A 160 9.36 -8.31 -8.51
CA SER A 160 10.26 -7.94 -9.61
C SER A 160 11.71 -7.74 -9.15
N MET A 161 11.92 -7.07 -8.01
CA MET A 161 13.25 -6.84 -7.43
C MET A 161 13.88 -8.17 -6.95
N VAL A 162 13.12 -8.99 -6.25
CA VAL A 162 13.57 -10.29 -5.74
C VAL A 162 13.92 -11.24 -6.89
N ILE A 163 13.08 -11.31 -7.93
CA ILE A 163 13.33 -12.15 -9.12
C ILE A 163 14.64 -11.76 -9.81
N ALA A 164 14.85 -10.49 -10.12
CA ALA A 164 16.08 -10.03 -10.76
C ALA A 164 17.33 -10.44 -9.97
N THR A 165 17.28 -10.23 -8.64
CA THR A 165 18.39 -10.58 -7.74
C THR A 165 18.70 -12.07 -7.74
N PHE A 166 17.71 -12.96 -7.59
CA PHE A 166 17.96 -14.41 -7.51
C PHE A 166 18.14 -15.06 -8.87
N ALA A 167 17.61 -14.48 -9.94
CA ALA A 167 17.92 -14.87 -11.31
C ALA A 167 19.33 -14.41 -11.76
N ARG A 168 19.98 -13.50 -11.02
CA ARG A 168 21.30 -12.91 -11.36
C ARG A 168 21.33 -12.24 -12.73
N ARG A 169 20.23 -11.58 -13.10
CA ARG A 169 20.11 -10.92 -14.40
C ARG A 169 19.07 -9.82 -14.37
N PRO A 170 19.20 -8.81 -15.24
CA PRO A 170 18.16 -7.79 -15.40
C PRO A 170 16.80 -8.42 -15.68
N ILE A 171 15.74 -7.78 -15.17
CA ILE A 171 14.38 -8.20 -15.45
C ILE A 171 14.08 -8.13 -16.95
N VAL A 172 13.52 -9.18 -17.51
CA VAL A 172 13.09 -9.22 -18.91
C VAL A 172 11.87 -8.32 -19.09
N GLY A 173 11.84 -7.52 -20.13
CA GLY A 173 10.67 -6.70 -20.46
C GLY A 173 10.38 -5.58 -19.46
N TYR A 174 11.39 -4.93 -18.89
CA TYR A 174 11.24 -3.82 -17.94
C TYR A 174 10.17 -2.80 -18.36
N THR A 175 10.23 -2.31 -19.60
CA THR A 175 9.25 -1.33 -20.11
C THR A 175 7.84 -1.89 -20.11
N TRP A 176 7.67 -3.16 -20.49
CA TRP A 176 6.38 -3.83 -20.49
C TRP A 176 5.79 -4.02 -19.09
N ILE A 177 6.64 -4.33 -18.09
CA ILE A 177 6.19 -4.41 -16.68
C ILE A 177 5.72 -3.05 -16.20
N VAL A 178 6.48 -1.99 -16.48
CA VAL A 178 6.09 -0.62 -16.08
C VAL A 178 4.78 -0.20 -16.74
N LEU A 179 4.66 -0.40 -18.06
CA LEU A 179 3.42 -0.10 -18.78
C LEU A 179 2.25 -0.93 -18.26
N ALA A 180 2.48 -2.20 -17.93
CA ALA A 180 1.45 -3.06 -17.34
C ALA A 180 0.98 -2.54 -15.97
N MET A 181 1.90 -2.11 -15.09
CA MET A 181 1.54 -1.50 -13.79
C MET A 181 0.71 -0.23 -13.96
N VAL A 182 1.11 0.66 -14.89
CA VAL A 182 0.35 1.88 -15.21
C VAL A 182 -1.03 1.52 -15.76
N SER A 183 -1.11 0.53 -16.66
CA SER A 183 -2.38 0.06 -17.24
C SER A 183 -3.31 -0.53 -16.19
N VAL A 184 -2.80 -1.36 -15.26
CA VAL A 184 -3.57 -1.90 -14.13
C VAL A 184 -4.11 -0.76 -13.27
N GLY A 185 -3.25 0.22 -12.92
CA GLY A 185 -3.67 1.38 -12.14
C GLY A 185 -4.80 2.17 -12.79
N PHE A 186 -4.71 2.41 -14.10
CA PHE A 186 -5.75 3.12 -14.85
C PHE A 186 -7.04 2.31 -15.01
N LEU A 187 -6.93 1.04 -15.49
CA LEU A 187 -8.09 0.18 -15.74
C LEU A 187 -8.89 -0.11 -14.47
N SER A 188 -8.24 -0.15 -13.32
CA SER A 188 -8.87 -0.43 -12.02
C SER A 188 -10.04 0.50 -11.71
N PHE A 189 -10.01 1.74 -12.18
CA PHE A 189 -11.09 2.72 -12.01
C PHE A 189 -12.28 2.52 -12.98
N GLY A 190 -12.16 1.65 -13.97
CA GLY A 190 -13.18 1.44 -14.99
C GLY A 190 -14.02 0.17 -14.82
N LEU A 191 -13.89 -0.56 -13.69
CA LEU A 191 -14.44 -1.92 -13.61
C LEU A 191 -15.11 -2.28 -12.27
N TRP A 192 -15.30 -1.34 -11.35
CA TRP A 192 -15.79 -1.57 -9.98
C TRP A 192 -17.16 -2.23 -9.87
N VAL A 193 -18.02 -2.15 -10.91
CA VAL A 193 -19.41 -2.65 -10.84
C VAL A 193 -19.48 -4.17 -10.77
N HIS A 194 -18.38 -4.89 -11.02
CA HIS A 194 -18.39 -6.34 -10.80
C HIS A 194 -18.60 -6.74 -9.31
N HIS A 195 -18.41 -5.83 -8.39
CA HIS A 195 -18.83 -6.01 -6.99
C HIS A 195 -20.34 -5.83 -6.78
N MET A 196 -21.08 -5.44 -7.82
CA MET A 196 -22.48 -5.04 -7.75
C MET A 196 -23.37 -5.78 -8.78
N TYR A 197 -22.95 -6.94 -9.29
CA TYR A 197 -23.70 -7.64 -10.35
C TYR A 197 -25.09 -8.12 -9.91
N THR A 198 -25.38 -8.21 -8.62
CA THR A 198 -26.66 -8.69 -8.08
C THR A 198 -27.59 -7.58 -7.56
N VAL A 199 -27.24 -6.29 -7.77
CA VAL A 199 -28.04 -5.16 -7.23
C VAL A 199 -28.99 -4.52 -8.24
N GLY A 200 -29.24 -5.19 -9.38
CA GLY A 200 -30.17 -4.69 -10.39
C GLY A 200 -29.55 -3.77 -11.45
N ILE A 201 -28.25 -3.91 -11.71
CA ILE A 201 -27.54 -3.15 -12.75
C ILE A 201 -28.11 -3.48 -14.14
N PRO A 202 -28.34 -2.47 -15.03
CA PRO A 202 -28.84 -2.71 -16.38
C PRO A 202 -27.94 -3.63 -17.21
N GLN A 203 -28.54 -4.46 -18.07
CA GLN A 203 -27.85 -5.51 -18.84
C GLN A 203 -26.66 -4.98 -19.67
N LEU A 204 -26.81 -3.80 -20.28
CA LEU A 204 -25.71 -3.19 -21.06
C LEU A 204 -24.52 -2.84 -20.18
N ALA A 205 -24.76 -2.32 -18.97
CA ALA A 205 -23.71 -2.01 -18.00
C ALA A 205 -23.07 -3.28 -17.47
N LEU A 206 -23.84 -4.35 -17.20
CA LEU A 206 -23.29 -5.66 -16.82
C LEU A 206 -22.32 -6.20 -17.88
N ALA A 207 -22.70 -6.14 -19.16
CA ALA A 207 -21.85 -6.59 -20.27
C ALA A 207 -20.56 -5.73 -20.36
N PHE A 208 -20.69 -4.41 -20.26
CA PHE A 208 -19.55 -3.48 -20.29
C PHE A 208 -18.58 -3.76 -19.13
N PHE A 209 -19.07 -3.83 -17.90
CA PHE A 209 -18.21 -4.03 -16.73
C PHE A 209 -17.63 -5.45 -16.65
N SER A 210 -18.32 -6.47 -17.19
CA SER A 210 -17.71 -7.80 -17.35
C SER A 210 -16.52 -7.75 -18.31
N ALA A 211 -16.67 -7.13 -19.48
CA ALA A 211 -15.58 -6.97 -20.44
C ALA A 211 -14.41 -6.15 -19.88
N ALA A 212 -14.69 -5.03 -19.21
CA ALA A 212 -13.69 -4.19 -18.57
C ALA A 212 -12.92 -4.95 -17.46
N SER A 213 -13.64 -5.75 -16.65
CA SER A 213 -13.04 -6.56 -15.59
C SER A 213 -12.15 -7.68 -16.14
N MET A 214 -12.52 -8.28 -17.28
CA MET A 214 -11.66 -9.26 -17.94
C MET A 214 -10.40 -8.60 -18.55
N ALA A 215 -10.51 -7.37 -19.03
CA ALA A 215 -9.41 -6.66 -19.69
C ALA A 215 -8.20 -6.44 -18.75
N VAL A 216 -8.41 -6.30 -17.45
CA VAL A 216 -7.30 -6.13 -16.48
C VAL A 216 -6.42 -7.37 -16.34
N ALA A 217 -6.91 -8.55 -16.74
CA ALA A 217 -6.12 -9.77 -16.77
C ALA A 217 -4.96 -9.70 -17.79
N ILE A 218 -5.10 -8.90 -18.85
CA ILE A 218 -4.08 -8.77 -19.90
C ILE A 218 -2.78 -8.16 -19.34
N PRO A 219 -2.77 -6.95 -18.75
CA PRO A 219 -1.54 -6.39 -18.18
C PRO A 219 -1.02 -7.20 -16.99
N THR A 220 -1.88 -7.83 -16.19
CA THR A 220 -1.46 -8.70 -15.09
C THR A 220 -0.78 -9.96 -15.63
N GLY A 221 -1.34 -10.60 -16.64
CA GLY A 221 -0.73 -11.75 -17.32
C GLY A 221 0.63 -11.41 -17.94
N LEU A 222 0.76 -10.22 -18.55
CA LEU A 222 2.03 -9.73 -19.09
C LEU A 222 3.11 -9.65 -18.00
N GLN A 223 2.79 -9.17 -16.79
CA GLN A 223 3.73 -9.16 -15.67
C GLN A 223 4.18 -10.59 -15.30
N VAL A 224 3.24 -11.52 -15.18
CA VAL A 224 3.53 -12.93 -14.87
C VAL A 224 4.46 -13.54 -15.92
N PHE A 225 4.18 -13.34 -17.21
CA PHE A 225 5.02 -13.87 -18.29
C PHE A 225 6.43 -13.26 -18.30
N THR A 226 6.59 -11.98 -18.02
CA THR A 226 7.91 -11.35 -17.94
C THR A 226 8.73 -11.86 -16.75
N TRP A 227 8.09 -12.13 -15.61
CA TRP A 227 8.75 -12.78 -14.47
C TRP A 227 9.17 -14.20 -14.78
N ILE A 228 8.31 -15.00 -15.40
CA ILE A 228 8.65 -16.36 -15.87
C ILE A 228 9.82 -16.29 -16.86
N ALA A 229 9.77 -15.41 -17.86
CA ALA A 229 10.85 -15.23 -18.84
C ALA A 229 12.19 -14.83 -18.19
N THR A 230 12.16 -14.08 -17.09
CA THR A 230 13.34 -13.74 -16.31
C THR A 230 13.90 -14.96 -15.56
N LEU A 231 13.05 -15.79 -15.00
CA LEU A 231 13.43 -16.98 -14.24
C LEU A 231 13.79 -18.19 -15.12
N TRP A 232 13.23 -18.31 -16.31
CA TRP A 232 13.34 -19.49 -17.18
C TRP A 232 14.76 -19.97 -17.44
N PRO A 233 15.73 -19.09 -17.83
CA PRO A 233 17.12 -19.51 -18.04
C PRO A 233 17.94 -19.49 -16.75
N ALA A 234 17.37 -19.07 -15.62
CA ALA A 234 18.08 -18.94 -14.36
C ALA A 234 17.99 -20.26 -13.55
N ARG A 235 18.94 -20.42 -12.63
CA ARG A 235 18.91 -21.49 -11.62
C ARG A 235 18.92 -20.86 -10.23
N PRO A 236 17.81 -20.25 -9.82
CA PRO A 236 17.75 -19.54 -8.54
C PRO A 236 17.94 -20.50 -7.38
N ARG A 237 18.74 -20.10 -6.40
CA ARG A 237 18.83 -20.83 -5.13
C ARG A 237 17.52 -20.67 -4.38
N LEU A 238 16.99 -21.77 -3.81
CA LEU A 238 15.78 -21.78 -3.00
C LEU A 238 16.04 -21.21 -1.60
N THR A 239 16.28 -19.91 -1.56
CA THR A 239 16.35 -19.11 -0.33
C THR A 239 14.94 -18.82 0.15
N VAL A 240 14.80 -18.36 1.40
CA VAL A 240 13.47 -18.01 1.94
C VAL A 240 12.74 -16.97 1.07
N PRO A 241 13.36 -15.84 0.67
CA PRO A 241 12.70 -14.90 -0.25
C PRO A 241 12.25 -15.54 -1.57
N ALA A 242 13.08 -16.41 -2.17
CA ALA A 242 12.75 -17.08 -3.42
C ALA A 242 11.57 -18.05 -3.26
N LEU A 243 11.49 -18.79 -2.15
CA LEU A 243 10.35 -19.69 -1.87
C LEU A 243 9.04 -18.91 -1.81
N TYR A 244 9.00 -17.77 -1.11
CA TYR A 244 7.80 -16.94 -1.05
C TYR A 244 7.40 -16.39 -2.44
N VAL A 245 8.36 -16.06 -3.31
CA VAL A 245 8.08 -15.67 -4.70
C VAL A 245 7.50 -16.84 -5.50
N PHE A 246 8.02 -18.06 -5.34
CA PHE A 246 7.43 -19.25 -6.00
C PHE A 246 6.04 -19.58 -5.45
N GLY A 247 5.84 -19.46 -4.13
CA GLY A 247 4.52 -19.57 -3.52
C GLY A 247 3.52 -18.53 -4.06
N PHE A 248 3.97 -17.28 -4.22
CA PHE A 248 3.21 -16.23 -4.88
C PHE A 248 2.79 -16.64 -6.29
N PHE A 249 3.71 -17.11 -7.13
CA PHE A 249 3.36 -17.52 -8.50
C PHE A 249 2.22 -18.55 -8.53
N PHE A 250 2.31 -19.57 -7.68
CA PHE A 250 1.29 -20.60 -7.64
C PHE A 250 -0.06 -20.04 -7.16
N VAL A 251 -0.06 -19.38 -6.00
CA VAL A 251 -1.29 -18.93 -5.35
C VAL A 251 -1.93 -17.78 -6.14
N PHE A 252 -1.15 -16.77 -6.52
CA PHE A 252 -1.68 -15.61 -7.24
C PHE A 252 -2.19 -15.97 -8.65
N THR A 253 -1.53 -16.89 -9.36
CA THR A 253 -1.99 -17.31 -10.68
C THR A 253 -3.35 -18.02 -10.59
N LEU A 254 -3.53 -18.93 -9.63
CA LEU A 254 -4.84 -19.56 -9.39
C LEU A 254 -5.90 -18.53 -8.98
N GLY A 255 -5.53 -17.58 -8.12
CA GLY A 255 -6.40 -16.46 -7.75
C GLY A 255 -6.82 -15.60 -8.93
N GLY A 256 -5.89 -15.32 -9.86
CA GLY A 256 -6.16 -14.59 -11.08
C GLY A 256 -7.10 -15.34 -12.03
N LEU A 257 -6.94 -16.65 -12.17
CA LEU A 257 -7.85 -17.48 -12.96
C LEU A 257 -9.27 -17.49 -12.40
N THR A 258 -9.42 -17.65 -11.08
CA THR A 258 -10.74 -17.55 -10.44
C THR A 258 -11.29 -16.13 -10.47
N GLY A 259 -10.42 -15.10 -10.52
CA GLY A 259 -10.81 -13.71 -10.76
C GLY A 259 -11.47 -13.50 -12.12
N VAL A 260 -10.91 -14.09 -13.18
CA VAL A 260 -11.53 -14.07 -14.51
C VAL A 260 -12.90 -14.76 -14.50
N MET A 261 -13.06 -15.83 -13.72
CA MET A 261 -14.37 -16.50 -13.58
C MET A 261 -15.41 -15.58 -12.96
N VAL A 262 -15.11 -14.96 -11.80
CA VAL A 262 -16.06 -14.05 -11.12
C VAL A 262 -16.20 -12.68 -11.81
N ALA A 263 -15.33 -12.34 -12.74
CA ALA A 263 -15.48 -11.16 -13.59
C ALA A 263 -16.63 -11.31 -14.60
N LEU A 264 -17.08 -12.53 -14.87
CA LEU A 264 -18.20 -12.83 -15.76
C LEU A 264 -19.50 -12.80 -14.95
N ALA A 265 -20.41 -11.87 -15.25
CA ALA A 265 -21.68 -11.73 -14.53
C ALA A 265 -22.49 -13.05 -14.45
N PRO A 266 -22.65 -13.86 -15.52
CA PRO A 266 -23.38 -15.12 -15.43
C PRO A 266 -22.74 -16.16 -14.50
N PHE A 267 -21.42 -16.17 -14.37
CA PHE A 267 -20.74 -17.03 -13.40
C PHE A 267 -20.85 -16.47 -11.98
N ASP A 268 -20.65 -15.15 -11.82
CA ASP A 268 -20.77 -14.49 -10.52
C ASP A 268 -22.14 -14.72 -9.89
N TRP A 269 -23.22 -14.66 -10.66
CA TRP A 269 -24.58 -14.93 -10.16
C TRP A 269 -24.75 -16.32 -9.53
N GLN A 270 -23.92 -17.30 -9.90
CA GLN A 270 -23.94 -18.65 -9.30
C GLN A 270 -23.17 -18.73 -8.00
N VAL A 271 -22.19 -17.86 -7.80
CA VAL A 271 -21.25 -17.93 -6.67
C VAL A 271 -21.20 -16.65 -5.83
N HIS A 272 -21.98 -15.64 -6.17
CA HIS A 272 -22.02 -14.35 -5.48
C HIS A 272 -22.30 -14.55 -3.99
N ASP A 273 -21.54 -13.89 -3.14
CA ASP A 273 -21.60 -13.99 -1.67
C ASP A 273 -21.51 -15.44 -1.12
N THR A 274 -20.85 -16.35 -1.83
CA THR A 274 -20.52 -17.70 -1.36
C THR A 274 -19.04 -17.79 -0.91
N HIS A 275 -18.67 -18.97 -0.38
CA HIS A 275 -17.28 -19.32 -0.06
C HIS A 275 -16.35 -19.31 -1.28
N PHE A 276 -16.87 -19.40 -2.52
CA PHE A 276 -16.05 -19.24 -3.72
C PHE A 276 -15.40 -17.85 -3.79
N VAL A 277 -16.17 -16.82 -3.51
CA VAL A 277 -15.65 -15.44 -3.47
C VAL A 277 -14.64 -15.27 -2.34
N VAL A 278 -14.88 -15.91 -1.19
CA VAL A 278 -13.92 -15.90 -0.07
C VAL A 278 -12.59 -16.55 -0.49
N ALA A 279 -12.66 -17.71 -1.15
CA ALA A 279 -11.48 -18.39 -1.69
C ALA A 279 -10.72 -17.51 -2.67
N HIS A 280 -11.40 -16.96 -3.67
CA HIS A 280 -10.81 -16.05 -4.66
C HIS A 280 -10.12 -14.86 -4.00
N LEU A 281 -10.82 -14.14 -3.10
CA LEU A 281 -10.26 -12.98 -2.41
C LEU A 281 -8.98 -13.29 -1.65
N HIS A 282 -8.92 -14.44 -0.96
CA HIS A 282 -7.72 -14.82 -0.21
C HIS A 282 -6.58 -15.26 -1.14
N TYR A 283 -6.88 -15.91 -2.27
CA TYR A 283 -5.86 -16.28 -3.24
C TYR A 283 -5.19 -15.06 -3.88
N VAL A 284 -5.94 -13.99 -4.19
CA VAL A 284 -5.37 -12.76 -4.73
C VAL A 284 -4.78 -11.86 -3.65
N LEU A 285 -5.35 -11.84 -2.43
CA LEU A 285 -4.87 -10.97 -1.34
C LEU A 285 -3.65 -11.58 -0.63
N ILE A 286 -3.75 -12.81 -0.12
CA ILE A 286 -2.65 -13.45 0.61
C ILE A 286 -1.58 -13.91 -0.38
N GLY A 287 -1.98 -14.52 -1.50
CA GLY A 287 -1.07 -14.86 -2.58
C GLY A 287 -0.41 -13.62 -3.18
N GLY A 288 -1.21 -12.63 -3.54
CA GLY A 288 -0.77 -11.42 -4.24
C GLY A 288 -0.02 -10.39 -3.39
N MET A 289 -0.18 -10.41 -2.06
CA MET A 289 0.47 -9.42 -1.19
C MET A 289 1.24 -10.06 -0.03
N VAL A 290 0.63 -10.96 0.77
CA VAL A 290 1.27 -11.44 2.02
C VAL A 290 2.48 -12.32 1.71
N PHE A 291 2.40 -13.22 0.73
CA PHE A 291 3.55 -14.02 0.30
C PHE A 291 4.70 -13.14 -0.20
N PRO A 292 4.51 -12.21 -1.15
CA PRO A 292 5.54 -11.26 -1.55
C PRO A 292 6.09 -10.43 -0.40
N LEU A 293 5.25 -9.95 0.50
CA LEU A 293 5.66 -9.14 1.66
C LEU A 293 6.58 -9.93 2.59
N PHE A 294 6.24 -11.19 2.89
CA PHE A 294 7.06 -12.02 3.77
C PHE A 294 8.40 -12.39 3.10
N GLY A 295 8.39 -12.62 1.80
CA GLY A 295 9.60 -12.75 1.01
C GLY A 295 10.45 -11.48 1.03
N ALA A 296 9.84 -10.32 0.85
CA ALA A 296 10.48 -9.02 0.87
C ALA A 296 11.04 -8.66 2.26
N LEU A 297 10.34 -9.01 3.34
CA LEU A 297 10.87 -8.84 4.70
C LEU A 297 12.14 -9.65 4.89
N HIS A 298 12.18 -10.93 4.51
CA HIS A 298 13.42 -11.72 4.56
C HIS A 298 14.51 -11.17 3.63
N TYR A 299 14.14 -10.52 2.53
CA TYR A 299 15.07 -9.91 1.59
C TYR A 299 15.70 -8.64 2.13
N TRP A 300 14.91 -7.67 2.65
CA TRP A 300 15.41 -6.37 3.11
C TRP A 300 15.75 -6.28 4.59
N LEU A 301 15.21 -7.18 5.43
CA LEU A 301 15.47 -7.15 6.87
C LEU A 301 16.97 -7.26 7.23
N PRO A 302 17.80 -8.07 6.52
CA PRO A 302 19.25 -8.08 6.75
C PRO A 302 19.91 -6.71 6.55
N HIS A 303 19.42 -5.92 5.61
CA HIS A 303 19.90 -4.56 5.39
C HIS A 303 19.52 -3.64 6.56
N ALA A 304 18.26 -3.67 6.99
CA ALA A 304 17.74 -2.82 8.06
C ALA A 304 18.35 -3.14 9.45
N SER A 305 18.57 -4.42 9.76
CA SER A 305 19.01 -4.89 11.07
C SER A 305 20.50 -5.20 11.19
N GLY A 306 21.18 -5.39 10.05
CA GLY A 306 22.55 -5.91 10.02
C GLY A 306 22.67 -7.40 10.34
N ARG A 307 21.56 -8.15 10.36
CA ARG A 307 21.53 -9.57 10.73
C ARG A 307 20.65 -10.39 9.78
N LEU A 308 21.02 -11.63 9.54
CA LEU A 308 20.27 -12.59 8.73
C LEU A 308 19.29 -13.35 9.61
N PRO A 309 18.00 -13.49 9.19
CA PRO A 309 17.05 -14.43 9.79
C PRO A 309 17.50 -15.90 9.64
N SER A 310 16.82 -16.82 10.30
CA SER A 310 17.12 -18.25 10.24
C SER A 310 16.64 -18.85 8.92
N ASP A 311 17.52 -19.47 8.13
CA ASP A 311 17.13 -20.14 6.89
C ASP A 311 16.20 -21.34 7.15
N TRP A 312 16.47 -22.11 8.22
CA TRP A 312 15.65 -23.26 8.57
C TRP A 312 14.25 -22.85 9.03
N LEU A 313 14.16 -21.90 9.97
CA LEU A 313 12.87 -21.47 10.53
C LEU A 313 12.03 -20.75 9.48
N GLY A 314 12.68 -19.90 8.65
CA GLY A 314 12.02 -19.23 7.56
C GLY A 314 11.46 -20.19 6.50
N LYS A 315 12.20 -21.25 6.16
CA LYS A 315 11.70 -22.31 5.25
C LYS A 315 10.57 -23.13 5.88
N ALA A 316 10.68 -23.49 7.16
CA ALA A 316 9.61 -24.17 7.87
C ALA A 316 8.33 -23.32 7.92
N ALA A 317 8.45 -22.04 8.24
CA ALA A 317 7.34 -21.09 8.22
C ALA A 317 6.68 -21.02 6.83
N PHE A 318 7.49 -20.90 5.77
CA PHE A 318 6.96 -20.89 4.40
C PHE A 318 6.14 -22.14 4.08
N TRP A 319 6.67 -23.34 4.34
CA TRP A 319 5.97 -24.58 3.99
C TRP A 319 4.69 -24.78 4.80
N LEU A 320 4.72 -24.47 6.09
CA LEU A 320 3.51 -24.51 6.92
C LEU A 320 2.45 -23.55 6.43
N MET A 321 2.84 -22.31 6.07
CA MET A 321 1.92 -21.33 5.52
C MET A 321 1.41 -21.75 4.15
N PHE A 322 2.27 -22.20 3.25
CA PHE A 322 1.88 -22.56 1.88
C PHE A 322 0.92 -23.76 1.87
N VAL A 323 1.23 -24.81 2.60
CA VAL A 323 0.34 -25.99 2.71
C VAL A 323 -0.94 -25.62 3.45
N GLY A 324 -0.83 -24.96 4.59
CA GLY A 324 -1.97 -24.53 5.39
C GLY A 324 -2.91 -23.60 4.61
N PHE A 325 -2.37 -22.65 3.85
CA PHE A 325 -3.13 -21.76 3.00
C PHE A 325 -3.95 -22.52 1.94
N ASN A 326 -3.32 -23.43 1.21
CA ASN A 326 -4.01 -24.20 0.16
C ASN A 326 -5.06 -25.14 0.76
N LEU A 327 -4.78 -25.81 1.87
CA LEU A 327 -5.79 -26.61 2.57
C LEU A 327 -6.98 -25.77 3.05
N THR A 328 -6.72 -24.54 3.50
CA THR A 328 -7.79 -23.64 3.97
C THR A 328 -8.66 -23.14 2.82
N PHE A 329 -8.04 -22.49 1.83
CA PHE A 329 -8.79 -21.69 0.85
C PHE A 329 -9.06 -22.40 -0.47
N LEU A 330 -8.25 -23.38 -0.90
CA LEU A 330 -8.52 -24.09 -2.15
C LEU A 330 -9.87 -24.83 -2.09
N VAL A 331 -10.12 -25.51 -0.99
CA VAL A 331 -11.38 -26.23 -0.76
C VAL A 331 -12.60 -25.32 -0.66
N MET A 332 -12.41 -24.04 -0.27
CA MET A 332 -13.52 -23.08 -0.21
C MET A 332 -14.10 -22.76 -1.59
N HIS A 333 -13.34 -22.93 -2.68
CA HIS A 333 -13.93 -22.85 -4.03
C HIS A 333 -15.00 -23.91 -4.22
N LEU A 334 -14.70 -25.16 -3.83
CA LEU A 334 -15.68 -26.26 -3.90
C LEU A 334 -16.88 -25.99 -2.98
N THR A 335 -16.65 -25.60 -1.73
CA THR A 335 -17.72 -25.31 -0.76
C THR A 335 -18.64 -24.20 -1.27
N GLY A 336 -18.08 -23.17 -1.93
CA GLY A 336 -18.84 -22.09 -2.55
C GLY A 336 -19.66 -22.55 -3.76
N MET A 337 -19.10 -23.43 -4.60
CA MET A 337 -19.85 -24.03 -5.73
C MET A 337 -20.97 -24.96 -5.25
N LEU A 338 -20.84 -25.54 -4.05
CA LEU A 338 -21.92 -26.29 -3.38
C LEU A 338 -22.95 -25.36 -2.71
N GLY A 339 -22.84 -24.05 -2.89
CA GLY A 339 -23.82 -23.06 -2.45
C GLY A 339 -23.64 -22.57 -1.02
N MET A 340 -22.53 -22.85 -0.32
CA MET A 340 -22.32 -22.35 1.03
C MET A 340 -22.16 -20.84 1.03
N PRO A 341 -23.05 -20.07 1.71
CA PRO A 341 -22.94 -18.62 1.79
C PRO A 341 -21.72 -18.22 2.64
N ARG A 342 -21.10 -17.08 2.33
CA ARG A 342 -20.10 -16.46 3.21
C ARG A 342 -20.76 -15.86 4.46
N ARG A 343 -20.01 -15.64 5.53
CA ARG A 343 -20.44 -14.96 6.77
C ARG A 343 -21.46 -15.74 7.61
N VAL A 344 -21.59 -17.04 7.39
CA VAL A 344 -22.39 -17.91 8.27
C VAL A 344 -21.50 -18.51 9.34
N TYR A 345 -21.98 -18.54 10.60
CA TYR A 345 -21.24 -19.10 11.74
C TYR A 345 -21.58 -20.58 11.99
N THR A 346 -22.68 -21.06 11.43
CA THR A 346 -23.13 -22.46 11.53
C THR A 346 -23.97 -22.84 10.31
N TYR A 347 -24.17 -24.13 10.10
CA TYR A 347 -24.99 -24.67 9.01
C TYR A 347 -25.57 -26.04 9.42
N GLN A 348 -26.62 -26.47 8.72
CA GLN A 348 -27.27 -27.76 8.96
C GLN A 348 -26.39 -28.91 8.46
N ALA A 349 -26.46 -30.08 9.15
CA ALA A 349 -25.78 -31.27 8.69
C ALA A 349 -26.42 -31.84 7.42
N GLY A 350 -25.62 -32.53 6.60
CA GLY A 350 -26.10 -33.20 5.39
C GLY A 350 -26.12 -32.31 4.15
N LEU A 351 -25.56 -31.10 4.21
CA LEU A 351 -25.42 -30.19 3.05
C LEU A 351 -24.19 -30.47 2.19
N GLY A 352 -23.33 -31.42 2.60
CA GLY A 352 -22.09 -31.74 1.89
C GLY A 352 -20.94 -30.78 2.15
N TRP A 353 -21.10 -29.88 3.12
CA TRP A 353 -20.09 -28.88 3.47
C TRP A 353 -19.15 -29.31 4.60
N GLU A 354 -19.44 -30.41 5.30
CA GLU A 354 -18.77 -30.83 6.52
C GLU A 354 -17.29 -31.18 6.28
N TRP A 355 -17.00 -32.04 5.33
CA TRP A 355 -15.64 -32.43 4.99
C TRP A 355 -14.80 -31.28 4.43
N PRO A 356 -15.27 -30.49 3.46
CA PRO A 356 -14.53 -29.31 3.00
C PRO A 356 -14.22 -28.32 4.13
N ASN A 357 -15.18 -28.06 5.03
CA ASN A 357 -14.95 -27.16 6.16
C ASN A 357 -13.99 -27.76 7.20
N LEU A 358 -14.00 -29.07 7.43
CA LEU A 358 -13.02 -29.72 8.30
C LEU A 358 -11.60 -29.58 7.74
N ILE A 359 -11.40 -29.84 6.44
CA ILE A 359 -10.11 -29.67 5.78
C ILE A 359 -9.65 -28.19 5.87
N SER A 360 -10.56 -27.26 5.58
CA SER A 360 -10.29 -25.82 5.70
C SER A 360 -9.88 -25.43 7.13
N SER A 361 -10.54 -25.98 8.16
CA SER A 361 -10.20 -25.70 9.56
C SER A 361 -8.83 -26.27 9.94
N LEU A 362 -8.50 -27.49 9.53
CA LEU A 362 -7.18 -28.08 9.78
C LEU A 362 -6.08 -27.27 9.06
N GLY A 363 -6.34 -26.84 7.82
CA GLY A 363 -5.44 -25.95 7.08
C GLY A 363 -5.18 -24.62 7.79
N SER A 364 -6.23 -24.03 8.39
CA SER A 364 -6.11 -22.76 9.10
C SER A 364 -5.20 -22.83 10.33
N PHE A 365 -5.19 -23.95 11.06
CA PHE A 365 -4.23 -24.16 12.15
C PHE A 365 -2.78 -24.25 11.65
N LEU A 366 -2.53 -24.94 10.53
CA LEU A 366 -1.19 -24.99 9.92
C LEU A 366 -0.74 -23.60 9.47
N LEU A 367 -1.64 -22.84 8.85
CA LEU A 367 -1.39 -21.46 8.43
C LEU A 367 -1.05 -20.58 9.64
N ALA A 368 -1.79 -20.70 10.73
CA ALA A 368 -1.54 -19.95 11.97
C ALA A 368 -0.18 -20.30 12.58
N ILE A 369 0.17 -21.59 12.66
CA ILE A 369 1.48 -22.04 13.15
C ILE A 369 2.61 -21.52 12.27
N GLY A 370 2.45 -21.58 10.94
CA GLY A 370 3.43 -21.05 9.99
C GLY A 370 3.64 -19.54 10.14
N THR A 371 2.55 -18.81 10.31
CA THR A 371 2.58 -17.37 10.56
C THR A 371 3.26 -17.02 11.89
N ALA A 372 2.95 -17.77 12.95
CA ALA A 372 3.62 -17.62 14.25
C ALA A 372 5.13 -17.93 14.15
N ALA A 373 5.51 -18.97 13.40
CA ALA A 373 6.92 -19.30 13.15
C ALA A 373 7.64 -18.18 12.39
N PHE A 374 6.99 -17.58 11.40
CA PHE A 374 7.53 -16.43 10.68
C PHE A 374 7.83 -15.25 11.61
N PHE A 375 6.85 -14.82 12.41
CA PHE A 375 7.06 -13.71 13.35
C PHE A 375 8.09 -14.05 14.42
N THR A 376 8.15 -15.31 14.86
CA THR A 376 9.18 -15.80 15.79
C THR A 376 10.57 -15.65 15.18
N ASP A 377 10.76 -16.03 13.91
CA ASP A 377 12.04 -15.85 13.21
C ASP A 377 12.42 -14.37 13.12
N ILE A 378 11.47 -13.52 12.74
CA ILE A 378 11.68 -12.06 12.67
C ILE A 378 12.09 -11.47 14.04
N LEU A 379 11.49 -11.92 15.13
CA LEU A 379 11.84 -11.44 16.47
C LEU A 379 13.20 -11.98 16.94
N LEU A 380 13.46 -13.25 16.74
CA LEU A 380 14.69 -13.92 17.20
C LEU A 380 15.93 -13.44 16.42
N HIS A 381 15.79 -13.07 15.13
CA HIS A 381 16.94 -12.64 14.34
C HIS A 381 17.61 -11.37 14.89
N PHE A 382 16.88 -10.45 15.51
CA PHE A 382 17.46 -9.24 16.11
C PHE A 382 18.50 -9.56 17.19
N ARG A 383 18.34 -10.66 17.91
CA ARG A 383 19.26 -11.09 18.96
C ARG A 383 20.21 -12.20 18.53
N TYR A 384 19.71 -13.21 17.83
CA TYR A 384 20.41 -14.45 17.53
C TYR A 384 20.83 -14.59 16.06
N GLY A 385 20.34 -13.72 15.16
CA GLY A 385 20.71 -13.73 13.75
C GLY A 385 22.22 -13.53 13.53
N ARG A 386 22.76 -14.23 12.54
CA ARG A 386 24.16 -14.03 12.12
C ARG A 386 24.34 -12.65 11.51
N ARG A 387 25.52 -12.04 11.67
CA ARG A 387 25.82 -10.76 11.01
C ARG A 387 25.66 -10.88 9.50
N ALA A 388 24.96 -9.95 8.91
CA ALA A 388 24.79 -9.86 7.47
C ALA A 388 26.00 -9.14 6.84
N PRO A 389 26.53 -9.60 5.70
CA PRO A 389 27.40 -8.77 4.88
C PRO A 389 26.61 -7.60 4.29
N PRO A 390 27.27 -6.52 3.82
CA PRO A 390 26.59 -5.33 3.30
C PRO A 390 25.56 -5.60 2.18
N ASN A 391 25.85 -6.57 1.30
CA ASN A 391 24.94 -7.01 0.24
C ASN A 391 24.89 -8.54 0.21
N PRO A 392 24.10 -9.19 1.08
CA PRO A 392 24.09 -10.65 1.23
C PRO A 392 23.57 -11.36 -0.02
N TRP A 393 22.78 -10.69 -0.81
CA TRP A 393 22.14 -11.23 -2.00
C TRP A 393 22.90 -10.91 -3.29
N GLN A 394 23.93 -10.05 -3.25
CA GLN A 394 24.61 -9.48 -4.42
C GLN A 394 23.60 -8.82 -5.37
N ALA A 395 22.64 -8.11 -4.79
CA ALA A 395 21.62 -7.39 -5.51
C ALA A 395 22.20 -6.16 -6.22
N ASP A 396 21.47 -5.65 -7.19
CA ASP A 396 21.89 -4.61 -8.12
C ASP A 396 21.45 -3.20 -7.76
N SER A 397 20.48 -3.07 -6.85
CA SER A 397 19.85 -1.80 -6.53
C SER A 397 20.59 -1.01 -5.45
N LEU A 398 20.38 0.33 -5.45
CA LEU A 398 21.19 1.29 -4.69
C LEU A 398 21.12 1.13 -3.16
N GLU A 399 20.04 0.63 -2.61
CA GLU A 399 19.95 0.43 -1.17
C GLU A 399 21.05 -0.48 -0.62
N TRP A 400 21.54 -1.41 -1.45
CA TRP A 400 22.63 -2.32 -1.10
C TRP A 400 24.04 -1.70 -1.19
N ALA A 401 24.13 -0.44 -1.66
CA ALA A 401 25.37 0.34 -1.62
C ALA A 401 25.59 1.04 -0.26
N MET A 402 24.54 1.14 0.56
CA MET A 402 24.62 1.73 1.90
C MET A 402 25.28 0.78 2.89
N PRO A 403 25.85 1.29 4.01
CA PRO A 403 26.25 0.46 5.14
C PRO A 403 25.06 -0.34 5.70
N THR A 404 25.34 -1.45 6.36
CA THR A 404 24.35 -2.36 6.93
C THR A 404 24.59 -2.46 8.46
N PRO A 405 23.70 -1.95 9.32
CA PRO A 405 22.47 -1.20 9.02
C PRO A 405 22.74 0.19 8.41
N PRO A 406 21.74 0.77 7.68
CA PRO A 406 21.92 2.06 7.03
C PRO A 406 21.99 3.22 8.05
N PRO A 407 22.83 4.24 7.81
CA PRO A 407 22.86 5.44 8.63
C PRO A 407 21.61 6.30 8.39
N VAL A 408 21.33 7.22 9.33
CA VAL A 408 20.15 8.10 9.28
C VAL A 408 20.09 9.03 8.06
N TYR A 409 21.23 9.26 7.41
CA TYR A 409 21.35 10.07 6.20
C TYR A 409 21.36 9.23 4.89
N ASN A 410 21.23 7.91 4.98
CA ASN A 410 21.29 6.92 3.92
C ASN A 410 22.66 6.87 3.21
N PHE A 411 23.01 7.83 2.39
CA PHE A 411 24.25 7.88 1.60
C PHE A 411 25.21 8.94 2.15
N ALA A 412 26.48 8.58 2.33
CA ALA A 412 27.54 9.55 2.66
C ALA A 412 27.79 10.55 1.51
N ALA A 413 27.49 10.15 0.28
CA ALA A 413 27.42 11.01 -0.90
C ALA A 413 26.40 10.40 -1.86
N ILE A 414 25.54 11.22 -2.47
CA ILE A 414 24.54 10.75 -3.43
C ILE A 414 25.26 10.37 -4.74
N PRO A 415 25.14 9.12 -5.22
CA PRO A 415 25.83 8.68 -6.41
C PRO A 415 25.15 9.15 -7.70
N GLU A 416 25.88 9.11 -8.81
CA GLU A 416 25.34 9.20 -10.16
C GLU A 416 25.00 7.80 -10.70
N VAL A 417 23.75 7.63 -11.15
CA VAL A 417 23.22 6.36 -11.67
C VAL A 417 23.29 6.36 -13.20
N ARG A 418 23.99 5.39 -13.76
CA ARG A 418 24.21 5.30 -15.22
C ARG A 418 23.41 4.19 -15.89
N SER A 419 22.85 3.25 -15.11
CA SER A 419 22.10 2.11 -15.62
C SER A 419 20.92 1.73 -14.70
N ARG A 420 20.10 0.76 -15.13
CA ARG A 420 19.01 0.18 -14.34
C ARG A 420 19.52 -0.72 -13.21
N ASN A 421 20.71 -1.29 -13.36
CA ASN A 421 21.32 -2.24 -12.44
C ASN A 421 22.65 -1.66 -11.91
N PRO A 422 22.61 -0.57 -11.12
CA PRO A 422 23.78 0.26 -10.84
C PRO A 422 24.92 -0.51 -10.15
N LEU A 423 24.64 -1.46 -9.25
CA LEU A 423 25.71 -2.18 -8.56
C LEU A 423 26.32 -3.31 -9.40
N TRP A 424 25.61 -3.81 -10.42
CA TRP A 424 26.18 -4.78 -11.35
C TRP A 424 27.03 -4.10 -12.43
N ASP A 425 26.56 -2.94 -12.94
CA ASP A 425 27.23 -2.21 -14.01
C ASP A 425 28.31 -1.22 -13.50
N GLN A 426 28.23 -0.82 -12.22
CA GLN A 426 29.18 0.08 -11.55
C GLN A 426 29.70 -0.56 -10.25
N PRO A 427 30.52 -1.63 -10.29
CA PRO A 427 30.94 -2.39 -9.09
C PRO A 427 31.64 -1.54 -8.01
N GLN A 428 32.33 -0.46 -8.42
CA GLN A 428 33.02 0.47 -7.52
C GLN A 428 32.09 1.48 -6.84
N LEU A 429 30.79 1.49 -7.16
CA LEU A 429 29.86 2.54 -6.72
C LEU A 429 29.73 2.59 -5.20
N ALA A 430 29.60 1.44 -4.54
CA ALA A 430 29.50 1.36 -3.08
C ALA A 430 30.76 1.93 -2.38
N GLU A 431 31.97 1.68 -2.94
CA GLU A 431 33.20 2.24 -2.41
C GLU A 431 33.29 3.74 -2.67
N ALA A 432 32.92 4.20 -3.84
CA ALA A 432 32.89 5.62 -4.17
C ALA A 432 31.97 6.40 -3.20
N ILE A 433 30.80 5.86 -2.87
CA ILE A 433 29.85 6.44 -1.90
C ILE A 433 30.51 6.55 -0.51
N ARG A 434 31.16 5.47 -0.03
CA ARG A 434 31.85 5.47 1.27
C ARG A 434 32.97 6.49 1.34
N GLN A 435 33.67 6.72 0.23
CA GLN A 435 34.75 7.71 0.10
C GLN A 435 34.23 9.14 -0.08
N GLY A 436 32.91 9.38 -0.04
CA GLY A 436 32.33 10.70 -0.22
C GLY A 436 32.42 11.23 -1.66
N ARG A 437 32.56 10.35 -2.66
CA ARG A 437 32.56 10.75 -4.06
C ARG A 437 31.14 10.75 -4.61
N GLY A 438 30.58 11.93 -4.79
CA GLY A 438 29.22 12.16 -5.24
C GLY A 438 28.68 13.52 -4.82
N TYR A 439 27.38 13.67 -4.89
CA TYR A 439 26.70 14.91 -4.52
C TYR A 439 26.43 14.97 -3.01
N LEU A 440 26.39 16.19 -2.45
CA LEU A 440 26.11 16.47 -1.05
C LEU A 440 26.97 15.59 -0.08
N ALA A 441 28.23 15.37 -0.45
CA ALA A 441 29.16 14.58 0.34
C ALA A 441 29.32 15.14 1.76
N HIS A 442 29.59 14.24 2.73
CA HIS A 442 29.77 14.55 4.15
C HIS A 442 28.53 15.19 4.79
N PRO A 443 27.40 14.43 4.89
CA PRO A 443 26.17 14.93 5.47
C PRO A 443 26.38 15.46 6.89
N ARG A 444 25.84 16.63 7.18
CA ARG A 444 25.96 17.29 8.49
C ARG A 444 24.83 16.84 9.42
N ALA A 445 25.15 16.52 10.66
CA ALA A 445 24.17 16.06 11.66
C ALA A 445 23.03 17.07 11.91
N THR A 446 23.29 18.37 11.73
CA THR A 446 22.35 19.46 11.99
C THR A 446 21.59 19.95 10.75
N ARG A 447 21.99 19.54 9.56
CA ARG A 447 21.34 19.90 8.29
C ARG A 447 20.84 18.66 7.59
N ARG A 448 19.58 18.70 7.13
CA ARG A 448 18.96 17.66 6.31
C ARG A 448 18.84 18.19 4.89
N GLU A 449 19.84 17.92 4.08
CA GLU A 449 19.94 18.37 2.70
C GLU A 449 19.60 17.21 1.75
N ILE A 450 18.75 17.47 0.77
CA ILE A 450 18.35 16.51 -0.28
C ILE A 450 18.59 17.19 -1.63
N LEU A 451 19.05 16.42 -2.61
CA LEU A 451 19.20 16.92 -3.97
C LEU A 451 17.85 16.89 -4.68
N GLY A 452 17.39 18.04 -5.16
CA GLY A 452 16.24 18.15 -6.06
C GLY A 452 16.69 17.97 -7.51
N THR A 453 15.95 17.15 -8.26
CA THR A 453 16.29 16.78 -9.64
C THR A 453 15.13 17.00 -10.60
N SER A 454 15.43 17.06 -11.91
CA SER A 454 14.44 17.21 -12.98
C SER A 454 13.49 16.01 -13.05
N LEU A 455 12.25 16.25 -13.55
CA LEU A 455 11.18 15.26 -13.57
C LEU A 455 11.45 14.04 -14.47
N VAL A 456 12.18 14.21 -15.56
CA VAL A 456 12.38 13.12 -16.55
C VAL A 456 13.76 12.51 -16.39
N ASP A 457 14.81 13.32 -16.51
CA ASP A 457 16.17 12.87 -16.65
C ASP A 457 16.94 12.77 -15.32
N ALA A 458 16.36 13.28 -14.24
CA ALA A 458 16.97 13.38 -12.91
C ALA A 458 18.30 14.17 -12.94
N GLU A 459 18.33 15.30 -13.65
CA GLU A 459 19.43 16.23 -13.60
C GLU A 459 19.37 17.06 -12.32
N PRO A 460 20.50 17.36 -11.65
CA PRO A 460 20.53 18.17 -10.46
C PRO A 460 20.05 19.61 -10.74
N GLU A 461 18.98 20.06 -10.05
CA GLU A 461 18.39 21.39 -10.22
C GLU A 461 18.57 22.28 -9.00
N GLN A 462 18.52 21.70 -7.79
CA GLN A 462 18.51 22.49 -6.56
C GLN A 462 18.90 21.63 -5.34
N VAL A 463 19.31 22.28 -4.26
CA VAL A 463 19.43 21.63 -2.96
C VAL A 463 18.22 21.97 -2.12
N ILE A 464 17.52 20.95 -1.62
CA ILE A 464 16.33 21.09 -0.78
C ILE A 464 16.77 20.92 0.67
N VAL A 465 16.52 21.93 1.50
CA VAL A 465 16.77 21.85 2.95
C VAL A 465 15.49 21.43 3.65
N VAL A 466 15.48 20.19 4.14
CA VAL A 466 14.33 19.63 4.86
C VAL A 466 14.29 20.20 6.29
N PRO A 467 13.11 20.64 6.78
CA PRO A 467 12.97 21.19 8.13
C PRO A 467 13.41 20.20 9.21
N GLY A 468 14.04 20.71 10.26
CA GLY A 468 14.44 19.93 11.43
C GLY A 468 13.27 19.37 12.25
N ASN A 469 13.59 18.78 13.39
CA ASN A 469 12.62 18.22 14.33
C ASN A 469 11.61 19.29 14.79
N SER A 470 10.35 18.91 14.91
CA SER A 470 9.25 19.80 15.29
C SER A 470 8.11 19.00 15.91
N TRP A 471 7.46 19.56 16.92
CA TRP A 471 6.22 19.03 17.50
C TRP A 471 4.98 19.38 16.65
N LEU A 472 5.13 20.29 15.68
CA LEU A 472 4.02 20.79 14.87
C LEU A 472 3.22 19.67 14.16
N PRO A 473 3.85 18.63 13.55
CA PRO A 473 3.11 17.53 12.95
C PRO A 473 2.21 16.77 13.94
N LEU A 474 2.71 16.52 15.15
CA LEU A 474 1.92 15.87 16.21
C LEU A 474 0.77 16.77 16.68
N LEU A 475 1.04 18.04 16.96
CA LEU A 475 0.02 18.99 17.39
C LEU A 475 -1.06 19.16 16.33
N TYR A 476 -0.66 19.25 15.06
CA TYR A 476 -1.58 19.37 13.94
C TYR A 476 -2.46 18.11 13.81
N ALA A 477 -1.89 16.91 13.95
CA ALA A 477 -2.63 15.66 13.94
C ALA A 477 -3.59 15.52 15.13
N LEU A 478 -3.18 15.93 16.33
CA LEU A 478 -4.04 15.92 17.52
C LEU A 478 -5.25 16.85 17.38
N VAL A 479 -5.03 18.05 16.82
CA VAL A 479 -6.12 19.00 16.58
C VAL A 479 -7.03 18.50 15.44
N THR A 480 -6.44 17.86 14.40
CA THR A 480 -7.23 17.18 13.35
C THR A 480 -8.08 16.06 13.97
N ALA A 481 -7.50 15.19 14.79
CA ALA A 481 -8.24 14.12 15.47
C ALA A 481 -9.35 14.66 16.40
N ALA A 482 -9.13 15.82 17.04
CA ALA A 482 -10.14 16.44 17.87
C ALA A 482 -11.41 16.85 17.09
N VAL A 483 -11.31 17.15 15.79
CA VAL A 483 -12.48 17.34 14.92
C VAL A 483 -13.32 16.07 14.90
N PHE A 484 -12.69 14.92 14.62
CA PHE A 484 -13.37 13.63 14.51
C PHE A 484 -13.92 13.14 15.86
N VAL A 485 -13.16 13.30 16.94
CA VAL A 485 -13.63 12.96 18.30
C VAL A 485 -14.81 13.84 18.71
N GLY A 486 -14.81 15.12 18.35
CA GLY A 486 -15.93 16.02 18.61
C GLY A 486 -17.20 15.61 17.86
N LEU A 487 -17.08 15.16 16.59
CA LEU A 487 -18.19 14.60 15.81
C LEU A 487 -18.71 13.31 16.46
N LEU A 488 -17.81 12.36 16.78
CA LEU A 488 -18.16 11.09 17.43
C LEU A 488 -18.88 11.30 18.78
N ALA A 489 -18.43 12.27 19.57
CA ALA A 489 -19.04 12.65 20.84
C ALA A 489 -20.27 13.55 20.70
N GLN A 490 -20.67 13.92 19.48
CA GLN A 490 -21.75 14.88 19.18
C GLN A 490 -21.55 16.25 19.85
N ARG A 491 -20.29 16.64 20.05
CA ARG A 491 -19.90 17.95 20.59
C ARG A 491 -19.46 18.86 19.44
N TYR A 492 -20.41 19.25 18.58
CA TYR A 492 -20.14 19.96 17.31
C TYR A 492 -19.38 21.28 17.51
N TRP A 493 -19.58 21.97 18.65
CA TRP A 493 -18.79 23.15 18.99
C TRP A 493 -17.29 22.83 19.16
N LEU A 494 -16.96 21.65 19.71
CA LEU A 494 -15.57 21.20 19.84
C LEU A 494 -14.97 20.92 18.45
N SER A 495 -15.73 20.25 17.58
CA SER A 495 -15.30 20.01 16.18
C SER A 495 -15.06 21.32 15.44
N ALA A 496 -15.96 22.32 15.59
CA ALA A 496 -15.79 23.63 14.97
C ALA A 496 -14.55 24.36 15.52
N ALA A 497 -14.34 24.38 16.83
CA ALA A 497 -13.16 24.98 17.45
C ALA A 497 -11.87 24.27 17.00
N ALA A 498 -11.88 22.94 16.94
CA ALA A 498 -10.74 22.15 16.45
C ALA A 498 -10.47 22.41 14.96
N ALA A 499 -11.51 22.53 14.11
CA ALA A 499 -11.34 22.87 12.70
C ALA A 499 -10.70 24.25 12.52
N MET A 500 -11.08 25.25 13.33
CA MET A 500 -10.39 26.55 13.37
C MET A 500 -8.92 26.41 13.78
N GLY A 501 -8.63 25.52 14.74
CA GLY A 501 -7.27 25.18 15.15
C GLY A 501 -6.46 24.54 14.02
N VAL A 502 -7.07 23.63 13.24
CA VAL A 502 -6.45 23.03 12.04
C VAL A 502 -6.08 24.12 11.04
N LEU A 503 -6.99 25.05 10.74
CA LEU A 503 -6.69 26.16 9.83
C LEU A 503 -5.56 27.04 10.35
N ALA A 504 -5.60 27.44 11.63
CA ALA A 504 -4.57 28.29 12.23
C ALA A 504 -3.19 27.62 12.24
N LEU A 505 -3.11 26.35 12.63
CA LEU A 505 -1.84 25.60 12.62
C LEU A 505 -1.35 25.34 11.19
N GLY A 506 -2.25 25.09 10.24
CA GLY A 506 -1.91 24.94 8.82
C GLY A 506 -1.31 26.21 8.23
N LEU A 507 -1.91 27.37 8.50
CA LEU A 507 -1.37 28.69 8.13
C LEU A 507 -0.01 28.94 8.79
N HIS A 508 0.12 28.65 10.09
CA HIS A 508 1.42 28.75 10.78
C HIS A 508 2.47 27.84 10.15
N TRP A 509 2.11 26.62 9.79
CA TRP A 509 3.01 25.67 9.10
C TRP A 509 3.46 26.21 7.75
N ALA A 510 2.53 26.68 6.93
CA ALA A 510 2.84 27.27 5.61
C ALA A 510 3.72 28.52 5.72
N TRP A 511 3.57 29.32 6.80
CA TRP A 511 4.31 30.56 7.02
C TRP A 511 5.66 30.39 7.71
N SER A 512 5.93 29.24 8.29
CA SER A 512 7.20 28.98 9.01
C SER A 512 8.34 28.73 8.01
N SER A 513 9.00 29.78 7.56
CA SER A 513 10.16 29.72 6.67
C SER A 513 11.48 29.91 7.43
N GLN A 514 12.53 29.18 7.04
CA GLN A 514 13.91 29.39 7.53
C GLN A 514 14.66 30.34 6.56
N ARG A 515 15.50 31.23 7.08
CA ARG A 515 16.42 32.02 6.24
C ARG A 515 17.57 31.13 5.79
N LEU A 516 17.69 30.91 4.49
CA LEU A 516 18.72 30.10 3.87
C LEU A 516 19.58 30.97 2.92
N PRO A 517 20.87 30.62 2.70
CA PRO A 517 21.68 31.22 1.64
C PRO A 517 20.99 31.04 0.26
N ALA A 518 21.40 31.82 -0.72
CA ALA A 518 20.79 31.75 -2.05
C ALA A 518 21.19 30.47 -2.82
N ALA A 519 22.43 30.01 -2.63
CA ALA A 519 22.97 28.83 -3.29
C ALA A 519 23.97 28.08 -2.38
N MET A 520 24.31 26.85 -2.75
CA MET A 520 25.26 26.00 -2.05
C MET A 520 26.00 25.09 -3.03
N GLN A 521 27.28 24.82 -2.73
CA GLN A 521 28.05 23.82 -3.47
C GLN A 521 27.48 22.41 -3.25
N ALA A 522 26.94 21.81 -4.30
CA ALA A 522 26.34 20.46 -4.28
C ALA A 522 27.39 19.36 -4.62
N ALA A 523 28.39 19.71 -5.45
CA ALA A 523 29.52 18.86 -5.80
C ALA A 523 30.73 19.75 -6.16
N PRO A 524 31.96 19.22 -6.25
CA PRO A 524 33.11 19.98 -6.70
C PRO A 524 32.82 20.65 -8.06
N GLY A 525 32.88 21.99 -8.09
CA GLY A 525 32.58 22.79 -9.29
C GLY A 525 31.11 22.96 -9.64
N LEU A 526 30.17 22.44 -8.82
CA LEU A 526 28.73 22.59 -9.04
C LEU A 526 28.08 23.31 -7.87
N GLU A 527 27.61 24.53 -8.10
CA GLU A 527 26.81 25.30 -7.19
C GLU A 527 25.34 25.29 -7.62
N LEU A 528 24.44 24.96 -6.70
CA LEU A 528 23.00 24.87 -6.96
C LEU A 528 22.21 25.81 -6.04
N PRO A 529 21.07 26.36 -6.52
CA PRO A 529 20.19 27.17 -5.70
C PRO A 529 19.59 26.35 -4.54
N LEU A 530 19.39 27.00 -3.40
CA LEU A 530 18.70 26.41 -2.26
C LEU A 530 17.19 26.60 -2.36
N HIS A 531 16.45 25.53 -2.06
CA HIS A 531 15.00 25.56 -1.96
C HIS A 531 14.54 25.18 -0.53
N PRO A 532 13.53 25.81 0.05
CA PRO A 532 12.73 26.88 -0.54
C PRO A 532 13.51 28.18 -0.65
N ARG A 533 13.49 28.78 -1.84
CA ARG A 533 13.87 30.19 -1.96
C ARG A 533 12.94 30.96 -1.03
N HIS A 534 13.46 31.96 -0.28
CA HIS A 534 12.57 32.83 0.47
C HIS A 534 11.45 33.30 -0.45
N PRO A 535 10.17 33.04 -0.14
CA PRO A 535 9.15 33.87 -0.70
C PRO A 535 9.50 35.29 -0.22
N GLN A 536 9.78 36.21 -1.12
CA GLN A 536 9.56 37.61 -0.86
C GLN A 536 8.17 37.64 -0.25
N ARG A 537 8.01 38.15 1.01
CA ARG A 537 6.74 38.14 1.72
C ARG A 537 5.63 38.38 0.71
N PRO A 538 4.76 37.43 0.38
CA PRO A 538 3.65 37.73 -0.49
C PRO A 538 2.86 38.80 0.26
N GLY A 539 2.66 39.96 -0.33
CA GLY A 539 1.64 40.87 0.10
C GLY A 539 0.35 40.03 0.17
N TRP A 540 -0.59 40.39 1.02
CA TRP A 540 -1.89 39.70 1.24
C TRP A 540 -2.62 39.26 -0.05
N TRP A 541 -2.25 39.77 -1.20
CA TRP A 541 -2.77 39.49 -2.55
C TRP A 541 -2.08 38.34 -3.29
N GLY A 542 -1.01 37.78 -2.76
CA GLY A 542 -0.33 36.60 -3.33
C GLY A 542 -0.86 35.24 -2.79
N LEU A 543 -1.90 35.26 -2.00
CA LEU A 543 -2.57 34.09 -1.43
C LEU A 543 -3.91 33.75 -2.11
N LEU A 544 -4.36 34.56 -3.04
CA LEU A 544 -5.48 34.30 -3.96
C LEU A 544 -4.95 34.05 -5.36
#